data_d133d9f8bfd4ec1a8663026f44c7af40
#
_entry.id   d133d9f8bfd4ec1a8663026f44c7af40
#
_cell.length_a   1.000
_cell.length_b   1.000
_cell.length_c   1.000
_cell.angle_alpha   90.00
_cell.angle_beta   90.00
_cell.angle_gamma   90.00
#
_symmetry.space_group_name_H-M   'P 1'
#
loop_
_entity.id
_entity.type
_entity.pdbx_description
1 polymer ?
#
loop_
_entity_poly.entity_id
_entity_poly.type
_entity_poly.pdbx_seq_one_letter_code
_entity_poly.pdbx_strand_id
1 'polypeptide(L)'
;PEVLQLFTNRLDWDAHPYFEQIRGLEVSAHFFIRRDGSLWQCVSANDRAWHAGASNYRGRSNCNDDSIGIELEGLEGDTFEPAQYQTLSQLSQDLALAYPIVHMAGHEHIAPGRKQDPGPGFDWPRVRKDTGWPDRCFPLV
;
A
#
# COMPACT_ATOMS: atom_id res chain seq x y z
N PRO A 1 -8.83 -5.18 14.34
CA PRO A 1 -10.01 -4.30 14.27
C PRO A 1 -9.65 -2.82 14.31
N GLU A 2 -8.71 -2.43 15.17
CA GLU A 2 -8.36 -1.01 15.32
C GLU A 2 -7.76 -0.43 14.04
N VAL A 3 -6.90 -1.18 13.38
CA VAL A 3 -6.27 -0.73 12.13
C VAL A 3 -7.32 -0.64 11.02
N LEU A 4 -8.23 -1.61 10.96
CA LEU A 4 -9.33 -1.57 10.00
C LEU A 4 -10.21 -0.33 10.22
N GLN A 5 -10.52 -0.01 11.49
CA GLN A 5 -11.30 1.18 11.82
C GLN A 5 -10.59 2.46 11.38
N LEU A 6 -9.26 2.54 11.51
CA LEU A 6 -8.48 3.68 11.05
C LEU A 6 -8.68 3.93 9.56
N PHE A 7 -8.51 2.90 8.74
CA PHE A 7 -8.59 3.04 7.29
C PHE A 7 -10.01 3.22 6.78
N THR A 8 -11.02 2.96 7.60
CA THR A 8 -12.41 3.26 7.29
C THR A 8 -12.90 4.54 7.97
N ASN A 9 -12.02 5.29 8.63
CA ASN A 9 -12.31 6.52 9.39
C ASN A 9 -13.26 6.30 10.57
N ARG A 10 -13.27 5.10 11.13
CA ARG A 10 -14.11 4.74 12.30
C ARG A 10 -13.28 4.28 13.49
N LEU A 11 -11.98 4.60 13.48
CA LEU A 11 -11.06 4.19 14.52
C LEU A 11 -11.40 4.87 15.85
N ASP A 12 -11.35 4.09 16.93
CA ASP A 12 -11.24 4.63 18.27
C ASP A 12 -9.78 5.03 18.51
N TRP A 13 -9.51 6.32 18.45
CA TRP A 13 -8.17 6.86 18.53
C TRP A 13 -7.43 6.54 19.84
N ASP A 14 -8.18 6.24 20.90
CA ASP A 14 -7.61 5.94 22.21
C ASP A 14 -7.29 4.45 22.38
N ALA A 15 -7.65 3.60 21.43
CA ALA A 15 -7.51 2.15 21.54
C ALA A 15 -6.06 1.67 21.46
N HIS A 16 -5.16 2.44 20.81
CA HIS A 16 -3.78 2.01 20.62
C HIS A 16 -2.84 3.23 20.51
N PRO A 17 -1.68 3.23 21.22
CA PRO A 17 -0.75 4.37 21.18
C PRO A 17 -0.23 4.72 19.80
N TYR A 18 -0.09 3.74 18.92
CA TYR A 18 0.34 3.98 17.55
C TYR A 18 -0.57 4.98 16.83
N PHE A 19 -1.86 4.90 17.06
CA PHE A 19 -2.84 5.73 16.35
C PHE A 19 -2.89 7.17 16.88
N GLU A 20 -2.40 7.41 18.09
CA GLU A 20 -2.28 8.76 18.62
C GLU A 20 -1.45 9.67 17.70
N GLN A 21 -0.42 9.10 17.06
CA GLN A 21 0.50 9.86 16.21
C GLN A 21 -0.13 10.33 14.90
N ILE A 22 -1.24 9.72 14.50
CA ILE A 22 -1.93 10.02 13.26
C ILE A 22 -3.37 10.51 13.50
N ARG A 23 -3.68 10.85 14.75
CA ARG A 23 -4.99 11.39 15.13
C ARG A 23 -5.28 12.66 14.33
N GLY A 24 -6.48 12.75 13.79
CA GLY A 24 -6.93 13.89 13.00
C GLY A 24 -6.59 13.80 11.51
N LEU A 25 -5.83 12.80 11.10
CA LEU A 25 -5.56 12.56 9.68
C LEU A 25 -6.70 11.73 9.07
N GLU A 26 -7.12 12.12 7.88
CA GLU A 26 -8.01 11.29 7.07
C GLU A 26 -7.16 10.45 6.14
N VAL A 27 -6.99 9.16 6.47
CA VAL A 27 -6.20 8.23 5.69
C VAL A 27 -7.04 7.00 5.37
N SER A 28 -6.86 6.46 4.18
CA SER A 28 -7.50 5.24 3.76
C SER A 28 -6.67 4.54 2.71
N ALA A 29 -6.71 3.22 2.73
CA ALA A 29 -6.16 2.38 1.68
C ALA A 29 -7.24 1.40 1.27
N HIS A 30 -7.13 0.84 0.08
CA HIS A 30 -8.08 -0.18 -0.35
C HIS A 30 -7.86 -1.48 0.43
N PHE A 31 -6.60 -1.83 0.67
CA PHE A 31 -6.22 -3.07 1.34
C PHE A 31 -5.17 -2.83 2.40
N PHE A 32 -5.19 -3.69 3.42
CA PHE A 32 -4.19 -3.70 4.47
C PHE A 32 -3.74 -5.15 4.70
N ILE A 33 -2.42 -5.37 4.72
CA ILE A 33 -1.81 -6.68 4.94
C ILE A 33 -1.05 -6.66 6.25
N ARG A 34 -1.48 -7.46 7.21
CA ARG A 34 -0.85 -7.56 8.51
C ARG A 34 0.41 -8.42 8.44
N ARG A 35 1.22 -8.36 9.50
CA ARG A 35 2.50 -9.09 9.57
C ARG A 35 2.31 -10.61 9.45
N ASP A 36 1.18 -11.14 9.87
CA ASP A 36 0.87 -12.57 9.74
C ASP A 36 0.36 -12.93 8.34
N GLY A 37 0.28 -11.96 7.43
CA GLY A 37 -0.21 -12.16 6.07
C GLY A 37 -1.72 -12.03 5.93
N SER A 38 -2.47 -11.77 7.02
CA SER A 38 -3.91 -11.59 6.90
C SER A 38 -4.25 -10.33 6.13
N LEU A 39 -5.27 -10.43 5.27
CA LEU A 39 -5.67 -9.39 4.34
C LEU A 39 -6.99 -8.78 4.78
N TRP A 40 -7.04 -7.45 4.82
CA TRP A 40 -8.23 -6.68 5.14
C TRP A 40 -8.55 -5.74 3.99
N GLN A 41 -9.80 -5.76 3.54
CA GLN A 41 -10.28 -4.77 2.56
C GLN A 41 -11.01 -3.67 3.30
N CYS A 42 -10.52 -2.43 3.15
CA CYS A 42 -11.03 -1.27 3.87
C CYS A 42 -11.90 -0.38 2.98
N VAL A 43 -11.56 -0.31 1.69
CA VAL A 43 -12.31 0.45 0.70
C VAL A 43 -12.48 -0.46 -0.53
N SER A 44 -13.64 -0.40 -1.18
CA SER A 44 -13.83 -1.13 -2.44
C SER A 44 -12.81 -0.67 -3.47
N ALA A 45 -12.22 -1.63 -4.22
CA ALA A 45 -11.26 -1.29 -5.26
C ALA A 45 -11.87 -0.45 -6.39
N ASN A 46 -13.19 -0.40 -6.48
CA ASN A 46 -13.90 0.48 -7.44
C ASN A 46 -14.02 1.92 -6.94
N ASP A 47 -13.75 2.17 -5.67
CA ASP A 47 -13.88 3.48 -5.06
C ASP A 47 -12.52 4.12 -4.85
N ARG A 48 -12.50 5.44 -4.72
CA ARG A 48 -11.29 6.18 -4.41
C ARG A 48 -10.92 6.01 -2.94
N ALA A 49 -9.64 5.76 -2.66
CA ALA A 49 -9.08 5.80 -1.32
C ALA A 49 -8.06 6.94 -1.23
N TRP A 50 -7.83 7.44 -0.02
CA TRP A 50 -6.95 8.57 0.24
C TRP A 50 -5.61 8.06 0.77
N HIS A 51 -4.78 7.47 -0.11
CA HIS A 51 -3.53 6.81 0.27
C HIS A 51 -2.27 7.46 -0.28
N ALA A 52 -2.38 8.23 -1.36
CA ALA A 52 -1.20 8.73 -2.07
C ALA A 52 -0.85 10.18 -1.75
N GLY A 53 -1.85 11.03 -1.52
CA GLY A 53 -1.65 12.46 -1.34
C GLY A 53 -1.10 13.12 -2.61
N ALA A 54 -0.32 14.18 -2.43
CA ALA A 54 0.35 14.86 -3.55
C ALA A 54 1.37 13.90 -4.17
N SER A 55 1.18 13.54 -5.43
CA SER A 55 1.91 12.43 -6.05
C SER A 55 1.96 12.56 -7.56
N ASN A 56 2.92 11.87 -8.16
CA ASN A 56 3.07 11.76 -9.62
C ASN A 56 3.75 10.43 -9.95
N TYR A 57 3.25 9.72 -10.95
CA TYR A 57 3.91 8.53 -11.46
C TYR A 57 3.78 8.47 -12.97
N ARG A 58 4.94 8.45 -13.66
CA ARG A 58 5.05 8.37 -15.12
C ARG A 58 4.17 9.42 -15.83
N GLY A 59 4.20 10.67 -15.31
CA GLY A 59 3.47 11.80 -15.87
C GLY A 59 2.03 11.94 -15.42
N ARG A 60 1.51 11.04 -14.57
CA ARG A 60 0.18 11.14 -14.00
C ARG A 60 0.26 11.66 -12.57
N SER A 61 -0.41 12.77 -12.30
CA SER A 61 -0.54 13.33 -10.95
C SER A 61 -1.78 12.79 -10.25
N ASN A 62 -1.89 13.07 -8.94
CA ASN A 62 -3.04 12.66 -8.12
C ASN A 62 -3.29 11.15 -8.21
N CYS A 63 -2.31 10.35 -7.78
CA CYS A 63 -2.37 8.89 -7.92
C CYS A 63 -3.56 8.26 -7.19
N ASN A 64 -4.22 8.97 -6.25
CA ASN A 64 -5.49 8.50 -5.68
C ASN A 64 -6.57 8.29 -6.72
N ASP A 65 -6.52 9.01 -7.85
CA ASP A 65 -7.57 8.97 -8.86
C ASP A 65 -7.55 7.68 -9.70
N ASP A 66 -6.35 7.07 -9.86
CA ASP A 66 -6.18 5.97 -10.81
C ASP A 66 -5.33 4.83 -10.26
N SER A 67 -5.32 4.62 -8.93
CA SER A 67 -4.54 3.56 -8.32
C SER A 67 -5.29 2.85 -7.21
N ILE A 68 -4.78 1.67 -6.87
CA ILE A 68 -5.23 0.89 -5.72
C ILE A 68 -4.13 0.94 -4.68
N GLY A 69 -4.47 1.37 -3.46
CA GLY A 69 -3.52 1.48 -2.36
C GLY A 69 -3.50 0.25 -1.50
N ILE A 70 -2.31 -0.26 -1.22
CA ILE A 70 -2.08 -1.39 -0.34
C ILE A 70 -1.13 -0.94 0.76
N GLU A 71 -1.56 -1.09 2.00
CA GLU A 71 -0.76 -0.79 3.19
C GLU A 71 -0.22 -2.09 3.77
N LEU A 72 1.04 -2.08 4.18
CA LEU A 72 1.67 -3.20 4.88
C LEU A 72 1.92 -2.82 6.32
N GLU A 73 1.56 -3.69 7.26
CA GLU A 73 1.85 -3.46 8.67
C GLU A 73 3.35 -3.41 8.91
N GLY A 74 3.84 -2.30 9.44
CA GLY A 74 5.24 -2.05 9.72
C GLY A 74 5.53 -0.57 9.71
N LEU A 75 6.72 -0.20 10.19
CA LEU A 75 7.20 1.18 10.16
C LEU A 75 8.12 1.37 8.95
N GLU A 76 8.25 2.61 8.54
CA GLU A 76 9.17 3.00 7.48
C GLU A 76 10.59 2.51 7.78
N GLY A 77 11.21 1.84 6.81
CA GLY A 77 12.54 1.27 6.97
C GLY A 77 12.58 -0.11 7.57
N ASP A 78 11.45 -0.63 8.07
CA ASP A 78 11.38 -2.01 8.58
C ASP A 78 11.51 -3.01 7.43
N THR A 79 11.97 -4.22 7.78
CA THR A 79 11.80 -5.38 6.90
C THR A 79 10.38 -5.92 7.06
N PHE A 80 9.92 -6.64 6.04
CA PHE A 80 8.58 -7.21 6.04
C PHE A 80 8.65 -8.73 6.11
N GLU A 81 7.54 -9.35 6.54
CA GLU A 81 7.50 -10.78 6.78
C GLU A 81 7.23 -11.57 5.49
N PRO A 82 7.74 -12.82 5.37
CA PRO A 82 7.42 -13.67 4.21
C PRO A 82 5.93 -13.80 3.95
N ALA A 83 5.11 -13.89 5.00
CA ALA A 83 3.66 -13.99 4.87
C ALA A 83 3.06 -12.75 4.21
N GLN A 84 3.63 -11.57 4.45
CA GLN A 84 3.18 -10.33 3.82
C GLN A 84 3.49 -10.35 2.31
N TYR A 85 4.67 -10.78 1.91
CA TYR A 85 5.03 -10.89 0.49
C TYR A 85 4.15 -11.90 -0.23
N GLN A 86 3.86 -13.00 0.39
CA GLN A 86 2.99 -14.04 -0.19
C GLN A 86 1.59 -13.48 -0.45
N THR A 87 1.00 -12.80 0.53
CA THR A 87 -0.32 -12.19 0.40
C THR A 87 -0.30 -11.06 -0.63
N LEU A 88 0.73 -10.21 -0.62
CA LEU A 88 0.86 -9.12 -1.57
C LEU A 88 0.91 -9.63 -3.01
N SER A 89 1.70 -10.67 -3.26
CA SER A 89 1.83 -11.24 -4.61
C SER A 89 0.53 -11.86 -5.08
N GLN A 90 -0.17 -12.59 -4.22
CA GLN A 90 -1.46 -13.18 -4.57
C GLN A 90 -2.52 -12.10 -4.83
N LEU A 91 -2.60 -11.11 -3.97
CA LEU A 91 -3.52 -9.98 -4.13
C LEU A 91 -3.24 -9.23 -5.43
N SER A 92 -1.97 -8.97 -5.73
CA SER A 92 -1.57 -8.25 -6.94
C SER A 92 -1.98 -9.01 -8.19
N GLN A 93 -1.79 -10.31 -8.22
CA GLN A 93 -2.21 -11.15 -9.34
C GLN A 93 -3.72 -11.15 -9.50
N ASP A 94 -4.47 -11.25 -8.40
CA ASP A 94 -5.93 -11.24 -8.42
C ASP A 94 -6.47 -9.89 -8.91
N LEU A 95 -5.87 -8.77 -8.46
CA LEU A 95 -6.24 -7.44 -8.92
C LEU A 95 -5.97 -7.24 -10.40
N ALA A 96 -4.86 -7.79 -10.91
CA ALA A 96 -4.52 -7.69 -12.33
C ALA A 96 -5.48 -8.49 -13.22
N LEU A 97 -6.15 -9.50 -12.69
CA LEU A 97 -7.19 -10.22 -13.41
C LEU A 97 -8.50 -9.41 -13.48
N ALA A 98 -8.77 -8.61 -12.46
CA ALA A 98 -10.02 -7.86 -12.33
C ALA A 98 -9.94 -6.44 -12.91
N TYR A 99 -8.75 -5.85 -12.94
CA TYR A 99 -8.52 -4.47 -13.35
C TYR A 99 -7.33 -4.38 -14.31
N PRO A 100 -7.26 -3.34 -15.16
CA PRO A 100 -6.16 -3.17 -16.09
C PRO A 100 -4.91 -2.60 -15.40
N ILE A 101 -4.39 -3.35 -14.43
CA ILE A 101 -3.19 -2.97 -13.68
C ILE A 101 -1.96 -3.11 -14.58
N VAL A 102 -1.15 -2.05 -14.67
CA VAL A 102 0.06 -2.03 -15.50
C VAL A 102 1.32 -1.72 -14.73
N HIS A 103 1.21 -1.18 -13.52
CA HIS A 103 2.37 -0.79 -12.70
C HIS A 103 2.15 -1.07 -11.22
N MET A 104 3.26 -1.29 -10.51
CA MET A 104 3.32 -1.30 -9.06
C MET A 104 4.46 -0.38 -8.62
N ALA A 105 4.21 0.47 -7.62
CA ALA A 105 5.22 1.38 -7.10
C ALA A 105 5.02 1.59 -5.60
N GLY A 106 6.07 2.03 -4.92
CA GLY A 106 5.99 2.44 -3.53
C GLY A 106 5.58 3.91 -3.42
N HIS A 107 5.12 4.31 -2.25
CA HIS A 107 4.78 5.69 -1.97
C HIS A 107 5.99 6.60 -2.21
N GLU A 108 7.20 6.13 -1.89
CA GLU A 108 8.46 6.83 -2.14
C GLU A 108 8.70 7.15 -3.61
N HIS A 109 8.17 6.33 -4.53
CA HIS A 109 8.38 6.51 -5.97
C HIS A 109 7.38 7.51 -6.57
N ILE A 110 6.20 7.64 -5.98
CA ILE A 110 5.16 8.54 -6.49
C ILE A 110 5.18 9.91 -5.80
N ALA A 111 5.84 10.00 -4.65
CA ALA A 111 5.99 11.23 -3.88
C ALA A 111 7.42 11.39 -3.37
N PRO A 112 8.43 11.39 -4.28
CA PRO A 112 9.83 11.44 -3.87
C PRO A 112 10.12 12.71 -3.07
N GLY A 113 10.93 12.57 -2.01
CA GLY A 113 11.26 13.68 -1.12
C GLY A 113 10.20 13.99 -0.06
N ARG A 114 8.96 13.54 -0.26
CA ARG A 114 7.87 13.73 0.69
C ARG A 114 7.54 12.46 1.48
N LYS A 115 7.63 11.30 0.83
CA LYS A 115 7.37 9.99 1.44
C LYS A 115 8.53 9.04 1.17
N GLN A 116 8.78 8.15 2.10
CA GLN A 116 9.91 7.21 2.03
C GLN A 116 9.46 5.75 2.16
N ASP A 117 8.18 5.49 2.44
CA ASP A 117 7.65 4.14 2.55
C ASP A 117 7.47 3.50 1.17
N PRO A 118 7.63 2.19 1.02
CA PRO A 118 7.96 1.21 2.06
C PRO A 118 9.43 1.22 2.50
N GLY A 119 10.32 1.96 1.85
CA GLY A 119 11.69 2.14 2.27
C GLY A 119 12.63 1.01 1.87
N PRO A 120 13.90 1.09 2.34
CA PRO A 120 14.94 0.14 1.90
C PRO A 120 14.75 -1.28 2.44
N GLY A 121 13.90 -1.49 3.44
CA GLY A 121 13.59 -2.81 3.96
C GLY A 121 12.63 -3.63 3.09
N PHE A 122 12.02 -3.00 2.07
CA PHE A 122 11.09 -3.70 1.18
C PHE A 122 11.85 -4.37 0.04
N ASP A 123 11.59 -5.65 -0.16
CA ASP A 123 12.30 -6.49 -1.13
C ASP A 123 11.59 -6.49 -2.48
N TRP A 124 11.88 -5.49 -3.30
CA TRP A 124 11.33 -5.38 -4.66
C TRP A 124 11.70 -6.56 -5.56
N PRO A 125 12.96 -7.06 -5.57
CA PRO A 125 13.29 -8.24 -6.36
C PRO A 125 12.42 -9.45 -6.05
N ARG A 126 12.08 -9.65 -4.78
CA ARG A 126 11.21 -10.75 -4.36
C ARG A 126 9.80 -10.57 -4.95
N VAL A 127 9.25 -9.37 -4.91
CA VAL A 127 7.91 -9.10 -5.46
C VAL A 127 7.90 -9.32 -6.96
N ARG A 128 8.94 -8.88 -7.67
CA ARG A 128 9.07 -9.14 -9.11
C ARG A 128 9.09 -10.63 -9.43
N LYS A 129 9.86 -11.39 -8.66
CA LYS A 129 9.97 -12.84 -8.83
C LYS A 129 8.63 -13.52 -8.53
N ASP A 130 8.00 -13.18 -7.42
CA ASP A 130 6.79 -13.85 -6.95
C ASP A 130 5.58 -13.55 -7.85
N THR A 131 5.46 -12.32 -8.37
CA THR A 131 4.39 -11.96 -9.31
C THR A 131 4.64 -12.46 -10.72
N GLY A 132 5.90 -12.60 -11.11
CA GLY A 132 6.28 -12.90 -12.49
C GLY A 132 6.03 -11.74 -13.45
N TRP A 133 5.74 -10.56 -12.95
CA TRP A 133 5.47 -9.39 -13.79
C TRP A 133 6.76 -8.87 -14.42
N PRO A 134 6.70 -8.32 -15.66
CA PRO A 134 7.87 -7.74 -16.30
C PRO A 134 8.47 -6.58 -15.53
N ASP A 135 9.77 -6.35 -15.69
CA ASP A 135 10.49 -5.26 -15.02
C ASP A 135 9.86 -3.89 -15.29
N ARG A 136 9.28 -3.69 -16.48
CA ARG A 136 8.65 -2.41 -16.84
C ARG A 136 7.45 -2.05 -15.94
N CYS A 137 6.90 -3.02 -15.22
CA CYS A 137 5.78 -2.78 -14.29
C CYS A 137 6.23 -2.14 -12.99
N PHE A 138 7.52 -2.10 -12.71
CA PHE A 138 8.08 -1.66 -11.43
C PHE A 138 8.87 -0.38 -11.58
N PRO A 139 9.13 0.35 -10.47
CA PRO A 139 9.98 1.53 -10.52
C PRO A 139 11.39 1.18 -10.96
N LEU A 140 12.04 2.11 -11.65
CA LEU A 140 13.46 2.01 -11.93
C LEU A 140 14.24 2.19 -10.64
N VAL A 141 15.16 1.30 -10.38
CA VAL A 141 15.98 1.31 -9.17
C VAL A 141 17.44 1.46 -9.57
#